data_a8572fa81edd6ff31cd5e2199dcd47d2
#
_entry.id   a8572fa81edd6ff31cd5e2199dcd47d2
#
_cell.length_a   1.000
_cell.length_b   1.000
_cell.length_c   1.000
_cell.angle_alpha   90.00
_cell.angle_beta   90.00
_cell.angle_gamma   90.00
#
_symmetry.space_group_name_H-M   'P 1'
#
loop_
_entity.id
_entity.type
_entity.pdbx_description
1 polymer ?
#
loop_
_entity_poly.entity_id
_entity_poly.type
_entity_poly.pdbx_seq_one_letter_code
_entity_poly.pdbx_strand_id
1 'polypeptide(L)'
;MNIVFHSAAFDLLAWRRVAQTISPEFQLLAPEDVAIEEIDVLLIWRPTLTDWTQACNLKLVIGLGAGIDGLLQQLRLPAGVPVERMRDAGMRQAMSEYATYAVLHFQRNFDQFRQAQQDKVWLTNSPYRANRETRVGVLGLGSLGGAVAQHLSQLGYPTSGWSRSGKLLSGVATFAGETALDEFLGQCDILINMLPHNSATESFLNRDRLSRLPQGAAVVCVSRGAVTDENALLEHLDNGHLRGAMMDVFQQEPLSDTHPLWSHPKVWVTPHQSAPTQIEPALREVVDILRERALN
;
A
#
# COMPACT_ATOMS: atom_id res chain seq x y z
N MET A 1 -29.88 -8.34 10.95
CA MET A 1 -28.60 -8.82 10.41
C MET A 1 -27.51 -8.56 11.44
N ASN A 2 -26.77 -9.61 11.83
CA ASN A 2 -25.69 -9.53 12.82
C ASN A 2 -24.37 -9.29 12.12
N ILE A 3 -23.83 -8.07 12.24
CA ILE A 3 -22.56 -7.67 11.64
C ILE A 3 -21.51 -7.63 12.73
N VAL A 4 -20.60 -8.60 12.70
CA VAL A 4 -19.48 -8.67 13.64
C VAL A 4 -18.28 -7.93 13.12
N PHE A 5 -17.69 -7.11 13.97
CA PHE A 5 -16.44 -6.40 13.71
C PHE A 5 -15.32 -7.02 14.54
N HIS A 6 -14.28 -7.53 13.89
CA HIS A 6 -13.14 -8.13 14.56
C HIS A 6 -11.81 -7.60 14.02
N SER A 7 -11.10 -6.82 14.84
CA SER A 7 -9.82 -6.24 14.46
C SER A 7 -8.93 -6.00 15.68
N ALA A 8 -7.67 -6.38 15.60
CA ALA A 8 -6.67 -5.98 16.60
C ALA A 8 -6.06 -4.58 16.31
N ALA A 9 -6.33 -4.02 15.13
CA ALA A 9 -5.74 -2.75 14.69
C ALA A 9 -6.71 -1.56 14.81
N PHE A 10 -8.01 -1.81 14.89
CA PHE A 10 -9.03 -0.77 14.90
C PHE A 10 -9.89 -0.82 16.16
N ASP A 11 -10.21 0.35 16.72
CA ASP A 11 -11.09 0.48 17.88
C ASP A 11 -12.57 0.37 17.48
N LEU A 12 -13.23 -0.69 17.93
CA LEU A 12 -14.66 -0.93 17.67
C LEU A 12 -15.55 0.23 18.14
N LEU A 13 -15.23 0.90 19.26
CA LEU A 13 -16.07 2.00 19.77
C LEU A 13 -16.01 3.21 18.83
N ALA A 14 -14.84 3.49 18.23
CA ALA A 14 -14.73 4.54 17.24
C ALA A 14 -15.54 4.20 15.97
N TRP A 15 -15.49 2.95 15.52
CA TRP A 15 -16.27 2.47 14.37
C TRP A 15 -17.78 2.50 14.64
N ARG A 16 -18.23 2.07 15.83
CA ARG A 16 -19.65 2.14 16.25
C ARG A 16 -20.19 3.57 16.20
N ARG A 17 -19.43 4.54 16.73
CA ARG A 17 -19.85 5.96 16.73
C ARG A 17 -20.09 6.48 15.32
N VAL A 18 -19.18 6.19 14.39
CA VAL A 18 -19.30 6.65 13.00
C VAL A 18 -20.42 5.88 12.28
N ALA A 19 -20.56 4.57 12.52
CA ALA A 19 -21.62 3.76 11.93
C ALA A 19 -22.99 4.33 12.26
N GLN A 20 -23.25 4.75 13.51
CA GLN A 20 -24.51 5.38 13.94
C GLN A 20 -24.84 6.67 13.20
N THR A 21 -23.85 7.42 12.72
CA THR A 21 -24.07 8.65 11.94
C THR A 21 -24.36 8.38 10.47
N ILE A 22 -23.87 7.27 9.94
CA ILE A 22 -24.04 6.90 8.52
C ILE A 22 -25.36 6.14 8.31
N SER A 23 -25.63 5.19 9.17
CA SER A 23 -26.79 4.28 9.09
C SER A 23 -27.14 3.84 10.51
N PRO A 24 -28.12 4.49 11.18
CA PRO A 24 -28.47 4.21 12.58
C PRO A 24 -28.90 2.75 12.83
N GLU A 25 -29.45 2.08 11.81
CA GLU A 25 -29.83 0.67 11.83
C GLU A 25 -28.61 -0.29 11.76
N PHE A 26 -27.42 0.24 11.44
CA PHE A 26 -26.23 -0.52 11.25
C PHE A 26 -25.45 -0.70 12.55
N GLN A 27 -25.72 -1.80 13.26
CA GLN A 27 -25.05 -2.10 14.53
C GLN A 27 -23.85 -3.02 14.31
N LEU A 28 -22.67 -2.56 14.73
CA LEU A 28 -21.46 -3.37 14.77
C LEU A 28 -21.40 -4.11 16.11
N LEU A 29 -21.31 -5.43 16.08
CA LEU A 29 -21.21 -6.30 17.24
C LEU A 29 -19.73 -6.72 17.45
N ALA A 30 -19.33 -6.91 18.71
CA ALA A 30 -18.09 -7.62 18.99
C ALA A 30 -18.33 -9.14 18.86
N PRO A 31 -17.30 -9.97 18.66
CA PRO A 31 -17.48 -11.43 18.58
C PRO A 31 -18.16 -12.04 19.80
N GLU A 32 -17.98 -11.46 20.98
CA GLU A 32 -18.58 -11.88 22.24
C GLU A 32 -20.04 -11.42 22.44
N ASP A 33 -20.54 -10.50 21.60
CA ASP A 33 -21.91 -9.96 21.71
C ASP A 33 -22.97 -10.87 21.07
N VAL A 34 -22.55 -11.91 20.30
CA VAL A 34 -23.46 -12.75 19.51
C VAL A 34 -22.92 -14.19 19.41
N ALA A 35 -23.82 -15.17 19.35
CA ALA A 35 -23.41 -16.56 19.10
C ALA A 35 -22.77 -16.69 17.71
N ILE A 36 -21.70 -17.47 17.60
CA ILE A 36 -20.92 -17.59 16.35
C ILE A 36 -21.80 -18.07 15.18
N GLU A 37 -22.77 -18.92 15.45
CA GLU A 37 -23.73 -19.46 14.47
C GLU A 37 -24.70 -18.39 13.94
N GLU A 38 -24.88 -17.28 14.68
CA GLU A 38 -25.83 -16.21 14.33
C GLU A 38 -25.19 -15.06 13.56
N ILE A 39 -23.89 -15.15 13.24
CA ILE A 39 -23.15 -14.12 12.50
C ILE A 39 -23.58 -14.16 11.03
N ASP A 40 -24.06 -13.04 10.50
CA ASP A 40 -24.41 -12.88 9.09
C ASP A 40 -23.24 -12.31 8.26
N VAL A 41 -22.54 -11.30 8.81
CA VAL A 41 -21.44 -10.58 8.12
C VAL A 41 -20.28 -10.39 9.09
N LEU A 42 -19.06 -10.59 8.59
CA LEU A 42 -17.82 -10.39 9.34
C LEU A 42 -16.99 -9.27 8.70
N LEU A 43 -16.80 -8.16 9.43
CA LEU A 43 -15.84 -7.12 9.10
C LEU A 43 -14.54 -7.42 9.83
N ILE A 44 -13.43 -7.61 9.09
CA ILE A 44 -12.22 -8.18 9.70
C ILE A 44 -10.93 -7.51 9.22
N TRP A 45 -9.99 -7.27 10.18
CA TRP A 45 -8.66 -6.79 9.85
C TRP A 45 -7.65 -7.13 10.94
N ARG A 46 -6.48 -7.69 10.56
CA ARG A 46 -5.44 -8.16 11.51
C ARG A 46 -6.05 -8.94 12.68
N PRO A 47 -6.74 -10.04 12.41
CA PRO A 47 -7.52 -10.74 13.43
C PRO A 47 -6.65 -11.47 14.45
N THR A 48 -7.11 -11.53 15.70
CA THR A 48 -6.61 -12.45 16.72
C THR A 48 -7.35 -13.79 16.69
N LEU A 49 -8.62 -13.79 16.28
CA LEU A 49 -9.41 -14.99 16.02
C LEU A 49 -9.48 -15.23 14.52
N THR A 50 -9.03 -16.40 14.07
CA THR A 50 -8.92 -16.76 12.64
C THR A 50 -9.81 -17.92 12.21
N ASP A 51 -10.33 -18.71 13.17
CA ASP A 51 -11.23 -19.84 12.88
C ASP A 51 -12.70 -19.44 13.07
N TRP A 52 -13.41 -19.32 11.97
CA TRP A 52 -14.84 -18.98 11.88
C TRP A 52 -15.65 -20.12 11.26
N THR A 53 -15.11 -21.33 11.21
CA THR A 53 -15.79 -22.49 10.55
C THR A 53 -17.14 -22.85 11.17
N GLN A 54 -17.39 -22.44 12.43
CA GLN A 54 -18.69 -22.64 13.11
C GLN A 54 -19.73 -21.58 12.79
N ALA A 55 -19.36 -20.49 12.10
CA ALA A 55 -20.28 -19.44 11.67
C ALA A 55 -21.14 -19.89 10.50
N CYS A 56 -22.05 -20.83 10.75
CA CYS A 56 -22.83 -21.52 9.69
C CYS A 56 -23.81 -20.60 8.93
N ASN A 57 -24.19 -19.46 9.49
CA ASN A 57 -25.03 -18.45 8.84
C ASN A 57 -24.24 -17.32 8.16
N LEU A 58 -22.91 -17.39 8.17
CA LEU A 58 -22.05 -16.36 7.60
C LEU A 58 -22.25 -16.26 6.08
N LYS A 59 -22.67 -15.09 5.62
CA LYS A 59 -23.01 -14.79 4.21
C LYS A 59 -21.91 -14.02 3.50
N LEU A 60 -21.10 -13.26 4.25
CA LEU A 60 -20.08 -12.40 3.67
C LEU A 60 -18.98 -12.08 4.69
N VAL A 61 -17.75 -12.07 4.23
CA VAL A 61 -16.60 -11.51 4.95
C VAL A 61 -16.10 -10.28 4.20
N ILE A 62 -15.85 -9.18 4.89
CA ILE A 62 -15.27 -7.97 4.32
C ILE A 62 -13.95 -7.67 5.04
N GLY A 63 -12.85 -7.81 4.32
CA GLY A 63 -11.52 -7.39 4.77
C GLY A 63 -11.38 -5.88 4.70
N LEU A 64 -11.09 -5.23 5.83
CA LEU A 64 -11.07 -3.76 5.98
C LEU A 64 -9.78 -3.09 5.42
N GLY A 65 -9.19 -3.66 4.39
CA GLY A 65 -8.03 -3.13 3.68
C GLY A 65 -8.10 -3.41 2.18
N ALA A 66 -7.27 -2.73 1.38
CA ALA A 66 -7.21 -2.92 -0.07
C ALA A 66 -6.54 -4.24 -0.50
N GLY A 67 -5.61 -4.75 0.31
CA GLY A 67 -4.91 -6.01 0.07
C GLY A 67 -5.22 -7.00 1.18
N ILE A 68 -5.90 -8.08 0.85
CA ILE A 68 -6.36 -9.11 1.79
C ILE A 68 -5.60 -10.44 1.65
N ASP A 69 -4.51 -10.46 0.89
CA ASP A 69 -3.78 -11.70 0.58
C ASP A 69 -3.32 -12.44 1.84
N GLY A 70 -2.67 -11.73 2.79
CA GLY A 70 -2.25 -12.29 4.06
C GLY A 70 -3.43 -12.65 4.98
N LEU A 71 -4.55 -11.94 4.89
CA LEU A 71 -5.77 -12.25 5.63
C LEU A 71 -6.36 -13.58 5.16
N LEU A 72 -6.48 -13.78 3.85
CA LEU A 72 -7.03 -15.02 3.27
C LEU A 72 -6.21 -16.27 3.63
N GLN A 73 -4.90 -16.14 3.79
CA GLN A 73 -4.03 -17.25 4.20
C GLN A 73 -4.25 -17.68 5.66
N GLN A 74 -4.71 -16.79 6.51
CA GLN A 74 -4.91 -17.04 7.94
C GLN A 74 -6.32 -17.46 8.29
N LEU A 75 -7.33 -17.02 7.51
CA LEU A 75 -8.74 -17.27 7.82
C LEU A 75 -9.18 -18.69 7.47
N ARG A 76 -9.91 -19.28 8.40
CA ARG A 76 -10.69 -20.51 8.19
C ARG A 76 -12.16 -20.17 8.23
N LEU A 77 -12.83 -20.34 7.10
CA LEU A 77 -14.23 -19.96 6.87
C LEU A 77 -15.07 -21.16 6.51
N PRO A 78 -16.41 -21.10 6.71
CA PRO A 78 -17.30 -22.08 6.13
C PRO A 78 -17.16 -22.12 4.61
N ALA A 79 -17.39 -23.28 4.02
CA ALA A 79 -17.24 -23.46 2.57
C ALA A 79 -18.20 -22.55 1.78
N GLY A 80 -17.66 -21.87 0.76
CA GLY A 80 -18.46 -21.08 -0.18
C GLY A 80 -18.79 -19.64 0.31
N VAL A 81 -18.33 -19.23 1.50
CA VAL A 81 -18.52 -17.84 1.97
C VAL A 81 -17.67 -16.90 1.13
N PRO A 82 -18.28 -15.90 0.45
CA PRO A 82 -17.53 -14.92 -0.32
C PRO A 82 -16.74 -13.99 0.58
N VAL A 83 -15.55 -13.58 0.11
CA VAL A 83 -14.71 -12.59 0.77
C VAL A 83 -14.54 -11.38 -0.15
N GLU A 84 -14.93 -10.22 0.34
CA GLU A 84 -14.72 -8.92 -0.30
C GLU A 84 -13.59 -8.16 0.38
N ARG A 85 -13.09 -7.13 -0.29
CA ARG A 85 -12.09 -6.21 0.24
C ARG A 85 -12.52 -4.77 0.05
N MET A 86 -11.94 -3.86 0.78
CA MET A 86 -12.10 -2.43 0.49
C MET A 86 -11.57 -2.11 -0.92
N ARG A 87 -12.37 -1.34 -1.67
CA ARG A 87 -12.04 -0.85 -3.02
C ARG A 87 -11.24 0.43 -2.94
N ASP A 88 -11.58 1.28 -1.97
CA ASP A 88 -10.92 2.56 -1.71
C ASP A 88 -10.82 2.89 -0.22
N ALA A 89 -11.93 3.02 0.50
CA ALA A 89 -11.98 3.38 1.92
C ALA A 89 -11.10 4.60 2.28
N GLY A 90 -10.97 5.59 1.37
CA GLY A 90 -10.10 6.77 1.52
C GLY A 90 -8.62 6.52 1.22
N MET A 91 -8.24 5.30 0.87
CA MET A 91 -6.83 4.92 0.66
C MET A 91 -6.21 5.54 -0.58
N ARG A 92 -6.99 5.85 -1.65
CA ARG A 92 -6.43 6.52 -2.85
C ARG A 92 -5.86 7.88 -2.53
N GLN A 93 -6.58 8.67 -1.73
CA GLN A 93 -6.10 9.99 -1.31
C GLN A 93 -4.86 9.84 -0.42
N ALA A 94 -4.93 9.04 0.64
CA ALA A 94 -3.82 8.83 1.57
C ALA A 94 -2.55 8.33 0.85
N MET A 95 -2.69 7.36 -0.05
CA MET A 95 -1.57 6.85 -0.85
C MET A 95 -0.99 7.92 -1.78
N SER A 96 -1.85 8.77 -2.38
CA SER A 96 -1.38 9.88 -3.23
C SER A 96 -0.63 10.93 -2.43
N GLU A 97 -1.07 11.24 -1.21
CA GLU A 97 -0.38 12.14 -0.27
C GLU A 97 0.99 11.58 0.14
N TYR A 98 1.04 10.30 0.52
CA TYR A 98 2.30 9.63 0.88
C TYR A 98 3.27 9.60 -0.31
N ALA A 99 2.80 9.22 -1.50
CA ALA A 99 3.61 9.19 -2.71
C ALA A 99 4.13 10.59 -3.07
N THR A 100 3.32 11.63 -2.92
CA THR A 100 3.75 13.02 -3.14
C THR A 100 4.85 13.42 -2.17
N TYR A 101 4.70 13.10 -0.87
CA TYR A 101 5.76 13.33 0.10
C TYR A 101 7.05 12.60 -0.28
N ALA A 102 6.96 11.32 -0.66
CA ALA A 102 8.11 10.53 -1.05
C ALA A 102 8.83 11.11 -2.29
N VAL A 103 8.07 11.55 -3.30
CA VAL A 103 8.63 12.22 -4.48
C VAL A 103 9.30 13.53 -4.10
N LEU A 104 8.64 14.39 -3.30
CA LEU A 104 9.20 15.65 -2.83
C LEU A 104 10.45 15.44 -1.96
N HIS A 105 10.49 14.40 -1.15
CA HIS A 105 11.63 14.07 -0.30
C HIS A 105 12.91 13.92 -1.13
N PHE A 106 12.86 13.16 -2.21
CA PHE A 106 14.02 12.97 -3.09
C PHE A 106 14.23 14.13 -4.07
N GLN A 107 13.18 14.65 -4.70
CA GLN A 107 13.27 15.76 -5.64
C GLN A 107 13.89 17.02 -5.00
N ARG A 108 13.50 17.33 -3.76
CA ARG A 108 13.94 18.52 -3.03
C ARG A 108 15.17 18.27 -2.17
N ASN A 109 15.81 17.12 -2.30
CA ASN A 109 17.03 16.75 -1.58
C ASN A 109 16.88 16.74 -0.03
N PHE A 110 15.67 16.46 0.50
CA PHE A 110 15.48 16.38 1.96
C PHE A 110 16.28 15.24 2.60
N ASP A 111 16.55 14.16 1.86
CA ASP A 111 17.48 13.11 2.26
C ASP A 111 18.89 13.63 2.52
N GLN A 112 19.42 14.46 1.61
CA GLN A 112 20.74 15.08 1.76
C GLN A 112 20.76 16.15 2.86
N PHE A 113 19.71 16.96 2.98
CA PHE A 113 19.62 17.97 4.04
C PHE A 113 19.54 17.34 5.42
N ARG A 114 18.84 16.20 5.56
CA ARG A 114 18.80 15.45 6.81
C ARG A 114 20.19 14.93 7.21
N GLN A 115 20.95 14.37 6.25
CA GLN A 115 22.31 13.93 6.51
C GLN A 115 23.21 15.12 6.87
N ALA A 116 23.16 16.20 6.10
CA ALA A 116 23.91 17.42 6.38
C ALA A 116 23.60 18.03 7.76
N GLN A 117 22.33 17.95 8.21
CA GLN A 117 21.95 18.37 9.57
C GLN A 117 22.62 17.51 10.64
N GLN A 118 22.67 16.19 10.47
CA GLN A 118 23.33 15.25 11.38
C GLN A 118 24.84 15.55 11.45
N ASP A 119 25.45 15.80 10.28
CA ASP A 119 26.87 16.11 10.15
C ASP A 119 27.21 17.57 10.52
N LYS A 120 26.20 18.40 10.85
CA LYS A 120 26.35 19.86 11.14
C LYS A 120 26.98 20.64 9.98
N VAL A 121 26.68 20.22 8.74
CA VAL A 121 27.14 20.86 7.51
C VAL A 121 26.04 21.77 6.96
N TRP A 122 26.37 23.05 6.75
CA TRP A 122 25.45 24.00 6.09
C TRP A 122 25.54 23.82 4.57
N LEU A 123 24.67 22.94 4.02
CA LEU A 123 24.67 22.57 2.61
C LEU A 123 23.98 23.65 1.75
N THR A 124 24.77 24.51 1.08
CA THR A 124 24.23 25.64 0.31
C THR A 124 24.00 25.35 -1.16
N ASN A 125 24.74 24.39 -1.76
CA ASN A 125 24.75 24.13 -3.19
C ASN A 125 24.00 22.84 -3.55
N SER A 126 22.71 22.77 -3.19
CA SER A 126 21.85 21.66 -3.59
C SER A 126 21.03 22.06 -4.82
N PRO A 127 21.16 21.40 -5.96
CA PRO A 127 20.47 21.79 -7.19
C PRO A 127 18.94 21.63 -7.01
N TYR A 128 18.20 22.66 -7.41
CA TYR A 128 16.73 22.57 -7.53
C TYR A 128 16.37 21.87 -8.84
N ARG A 129 15.47 20.89 -8.75
CA ARG A 129 14.84 20.25 -9.91
C ARG A 129 13.35 20.59 -9.90
N ALA A 130 12.84 21.12 -11.03
CA ALA A 130 11.41 21.35 -11.19
C ALA A 130 10.65 20.02 -11.36
N ASN A 131 9.32 20.02 -11.13
CA ASN A 131 8.51 18.81 -11.31
C ASN A 131 8.71 18.18 -12.69
N ARG A 132 8.69 19.00 -13.74
CA ARG A 132 8.88 18.54 -15.13
C ARG A 132 10.26 17.90 -15.43
N GLU A 133 11.21 18.01 -14.52
CA GLU A 133 12.57 17.48 -14.66
C GLU A 133 12.78 16.19 -13.83
N THR A 134 11.75 15.75 -13.10
CA THR A 134 11.80 14.56 -12.24
C THR A 134 10.84 13.51 -12.79
N ARG A 135 11.37 12.45 -13.36
CA ARG A 135 10.59 11.36 -13.96
C ARG A 135 10.17 10.37 -12.89
N VAL A 136 8.87 10.20 -12.73
CA VAL A 136 8.31 9.28 -11.72
C VAL A 136 7.70 8.07 -12.41
N GLY A 137 8.14 6.88 -12.01
CA GLY A 137 7.58 5.61 -12.47
C GLY A 137 6.68 4.99 -11.39
N VAL A 138 5.51 4.50 -11.78
CA VAL A 138 4.60 3.74 -10.91
C VAL A 138 4.52 2.30 -11.40
N LEU A 139 5.08 1.39 -10.63
CA LEU A 139 5.09 -0.04 -10.93
C LEU A 139 3.84 -0.70 -10.35
N GLY A 140 2.85 -0.98 -11.21
CA GLY A 140 1.54 -1.49 -10.83
C GLY A 140 0.44 -0.44 -10.91
N LEU A 141 -0.39 -0.49 -11.99
CA LEU A 141 -1.48 0.44 -12.27
C LEU A 141 -2.85 -0.10 -11.83
N GLY A 142 -2.92 -0.70 -10.65
CA GLY A 142 -4.16 -1.10 -9.99
C GLY A 142 -5.03 0.10 -9.58
N SER A 143 -5.99 -0.11 -8.66
CA SER A 143 -6.85 0.97 -8.15
C SER A 143 -6.05 2.10 -7.51
N LEU A 144 -5.14 1.77 -6.59
CA LEU A 144 -4.33 2.75 -5.87
C LEU A 144 -3.18 3.29 -6.76
N GLY A 145 -2.44 2.40 -7.44
CA GLY A 145 -1.30 2.83 -8.27
C GLY A 145 -1.72 3.69 -9.46
N GLY A 146 -2.88 3.41 -10.05
CA GLY A 146 -3.43 4.27 -11.09
C GLY A 146 -3.81 5.66 -10.58
N ALA A 147 -4.39 5.75 -9.39
CA ALA A 147 -4.71 7.03 -8.75
C ALA A 147 -3.45 7.84 -8.44
N VAL A 148 -2.41 7.19 -7.88
CA VAL A 148 -1.11 7.82 -7.60
C VAL A 148 -0.47 8.33 -8.90
N ALA A 149 -0.45 7.52 -9.96
CA ALA A 149 0.16 7.92 -11.24
C ALA A 149 -0.55 9.15 -11.84
N GLN A 150 -1.89 9.16 -11.84
CA GLN A 150 -2.66 10.30 -12.33
C GLN A 150 -2.46 11.55 -11.46
N HIS A 151 -2.44 11.40 -10.15
CA HIS A 151 -2.22 12.51 -9.21
C HIS A 151 -0.85 13.16 -9.44
N LEU A 152 0.23 12.38 -9.54
CA LEU A 152 1.58 12.91 -9.79
C LEU A 152 1.68 13.58 -11.17
N SER A 153 1.03 13.02 -12.19
CA SER A 153 0.94 13.65 -13.52
C SER A 153 0.23 15.01 -13.44
N GLN A 154 -0.86 15.13 -12.69
CA GLN A 154 -1.57 16.41 -12.47
C GLN A 154 -0.72 17.45 -11.73
N LEU A 155 0.22 17.01 -10.90
CA LEU A 155 1.21 17.87 -10.24
C LEU A 155 2.35 18.31 -11.18
N GLY A 156 2.32 17.88 -12.46
CA GLY A 156 3.29 18.27 -13.49
C GLY A 156 4.56 17.42 -13.53
N TYR A 157 4.56 16.24 -12.91
CA TYR A 157 5.66 15.27 -13.07
C TYR A 157 5.50 14.50 -14.39
N PRO A 158 6.56 14.30 -15.19
CA PRO A 158 6.60 13.29 -16.23
C PRO A 158 6.40 11.92 -15.57
N THR A 159 5.17 11.41 -15.67
CA THR A 159 4.77 10.18 -14.97
C THR A 159 4.62 9.04 -15.96
N SER A 160 5.29 7.94 -15.70
CA SER A 160 5.13 6.67 -16.40
C SER A 160 4.56 5.61 -15.47
N GLY A 161 3.88 4.63 -16.04
CA GLY A 161 3.33 3.52 -15.27
C GLY A 161 3.45 2.20 -16.01
N TRP A 162 3.79 1.15 -15.27
CA TRP A 162 3.86 -0.21 -15.82
C TRP A 162 2.78 -1.11 -15.22
N SER A 163 2.18 -1.94 -16.08
CA SER A 163 1.31 -3.03 -15.64
C SER A 163 1.43 -4.22 -16.59
N ARG A 164 1.19 -5.42 -16.07
CA ARG A 164 1.21 -6.64 -16.89
C ARG A 164 0.20 -6.60 -18.04
N SER A 165 -0.98 -6.03 -17.82
CA SER A 165 -2.11 -6.03 -18.77
C SER A 165 -2.20 -4.81 -19.68
N GLY A 166 -1.34 -3.80 -19.53
CA GLY A 166 -1.35 -2.63 -20.39
C GLY A 166 -2.50 -1.65 -20.13
N LYS A 167 -2.79 -1.33 -18.86
CA LYS A 167 -3.84 -0.37 -18.52
C LYS A 167 -3.46 1.03 -18.99
N LEU A 168 -4.32 1.65 -19.81
CA LEU A 168 -4.18 3.04 -20.26
C LEU A 168 -4.72 4.00 -19.20
N LEU A 169 -3.98 5.08 -18.93
CA LEU A 169 -4.36 6.14 -18.00
C LEU A 169 -4.09 7.51 -18.63
N SER A 170 -5.05 8.42 -18.52
CA SER A 170 -4.90 9.78 -19.05
C SER A 170 -3.76 10.52 -18.33
N GLY A 171 -2.88 11.16 -19.11
CA GLY A 171 -1.75 11.92 -18.61
C GLY A 171 -0.56 11.09 -18.12
N VAL A 172 -0.58 9.76 -18.29
CA VAL A 172 0.47 8.85 -17.86
C VAL A 172 1.01 8.06 -19.07
N ALA A 173 2.32 8.04 -19.26
CA ALA A 173 2.95 7.15 -20.26
C ALA A 173 2.88 5.70 -19.75
N THR A 174 2.20 4.81 -20.48
CA THR A 174 1.92 3.45 -19.99
C THR A 174 2.72 2.40 -20.73
N PHE A 175 3.32 1.47 -19.96
CA PHE A 175 4.13 0.35 -20.41
C PHE A 175 3.46 -0.97 -20.05
N ALA A 176 3.60 -1.98 -20.89
CA ALA A 176 2.91 -3.24 -20.71
C ALA A 176 3.81 -4.46 -20.93
N GLY A 177 3.64 -5.46 -20.07
CA GLY A 177 4.29 -6.76 -20.20
C GLY A 177 5.81 -6.71 -19.92
N GLU A 178 6.45 -7.87 -19.98
CA GLU A 178 7.86 -8.04 -19.61
C GLU A 178 8.80 -7.32 -20.59
N THR A 179 8.46 -7.30 -21.86
CA THR A 179 9.33 -6.70 -22.90
C THR A 179 9.49 -5.18 -22.78
N ALA A 180 8.52 -4.48 -22.15
CA ALA A 180 8.58 -3.05 -21.95
C ALA A 180 9.09 -2.67 -20.54
N LEU A 181 9.39 -3.65 -19.69
CA LEU A 181 9.76 -3.39 -18.30
C LEU A 181 11.12 -2.69 -18.17
N ASP A 182 12.12 -3.12 -18.92
CA ASP A 182 13.47 -2.55 -18.87
C ASP A 182 13.47 -1.09 -19.38
N GLU A 183 12.71 -0.80 -20.43
CA GLU A 183 12.52 0.57 -20.93
C GLU A 183 11.83 1.44 -19.89
N PHE A 184 10.78 0.90 -19.24
CA PHE A 184 10.08 1.61 -18.16
C PHE A 184 11.02 1.91 -16.99
N LEU A 185 11.77 0.91 -16.48
CA LEU A 185 12.68 1.09 -15.34
C LEU A 185 13.79 2.09 -15.66
N GLY A 186 14.37 2.01 -16.87
CA GLY A 186 15.50 2.85 -17.30
C GLY A 186 15.20 4.35 -17.35
N GLN A 187 13.95 4.76 -17.26
CA GLN A 187 13.58 6.18 -17.26
C GLN A 187 13.09 6.72 -15.91
N CYS A 188 13.05 5.89 -14.85
CA CYS A 188 12.53 6.30 -13.54
C CYS A 188 13.61 6.95 -12.67
N ASP A 189 13.54 8.25 -12.43
CA ASP A 189 14.35 8.90 -11.39
C ASP A 189 13.85 8.53 -9.99
N ILE A 190 12.54 8.30 -9.84
CA ILE A 190 11.89 7.81 -8.63
C ILE A 190 10.92 6.69 -9.04
N LEU A 191 11.12 5.49 -8.54
CA LEU A 191 10.24 4.35 -8.76
C LEU A 191 9.35 4.12 -7.53
N ILE A 192 8.01 4.12 -7.74
CA ILE A 192 7.04 3.78 -6.70
C ILE A 192 6.50 2.38 -6.98
N ASN A 193 6.82 1.43 -6.09
CA ASN A 193 6.35 0.05 -6.21
C ASN A 193 4.98 -0.12 -5.56
N MET A 194 3.98 -0.41 -6.40
CA MET A 194 2.58 -0.65 -6.03
C MET A 194 2.05 -1.99 -6.55
N LEU A 195 2.92 -2.93 -6.89
CA LEU A 195 2.53 -4.27 -7.31
C LEU A 195 1.91 -5.05 -6.15
N PRO A 196 0.82 -5.80 -6.36
CA PRO A 196 0.33 -6.75 -5.38
C PRO A 196 1.32 -7.90 -5.22
N HIS A 197 1.34 -8.55 -4.05
CA HIS A 197 2.10 -9.77 -3.85
C HIS A 197 1.34 -10.99 -4.36
N ASN A 198 2.01 -11.79 -5.17
CA ASN A 198 1.61 -13.13 -5.64
C ASN A 198 2.86 -13.85 -6.17
N SER A 199 2.71 -15.12 -6.59
CA SER A 199 3.84 -15.92 -7.09
C SER A 199 4.60 -15.31 -8.27
N ALA A 200 3.96 -14.47 -9.09
CA ALA A 200 4.61 -13.79 -10.22
C ALA A 200 5.29 -12.47 -9.82
N THR A 201 5.04 -11.97 -8.62
CA THR A 201 5.59 -10.70 -8.13
C THR A 201 6.47 -10.88 -6.88
N GLU A 202 6.67 -12.10 -6.42
CA GLU A 202 7.65 -12.43 -5.39
C GLU A 202 9.04 -11.99 -5.83
N SER A 203 9.73 -11.20 -4.99
CA SER A 203 11.04 -10.61 -5.30
C SER A 203 11.10 -9.98 -6.70
N PHE A 204 10.00 -9.34 -7.14
CA PHE A 204 9.94 -8.73 -8.47
C PHE A 204 11.01 -7.66 -8.65
N LEU A 205 11.21 -6.80 -7.66
CA LEU A 205 12.34 -5.85 -7.63
C LEU A 205 13.58 -6.57 -7.06
N ASN A 206 14.16 -7.43 -7.88
CA ASN A 206 15.40 -8.14 -7.61
C ASN A 206 16.64 -7.31 -8.03
N ARG A 207 17.84 -7.86 -7.82
CA ARG A 207 19.13 -7.23 -8.17
C ARG A 207 19.15 -6.74 -9.62
N ASP A 208 18.75 -7.58 -10.58
CA ASP A 208 18.83 -7.26 -12.01
C ASP A 208 17.87 -6.12 -12.37
N ARG A 209 16.64 -6.14 -11.87
CA ARG A 209 15.67 -5.08 -12.14
C ARG A 209 16.02 -3.77 -11.44
N LEU A 210 16.55 -3.82 -10.22
CA LEU A 210 17.06 -2.63 -9.54
C LEU A 210 18.25 -2.01 -10.28
N SER A 211 19.11 -2.82 -10.92
CA SER A 211 20.24 -2.32 -11.73
C SER A 211 19.79 -1.62 -13.02
N ARG A 212 18.55 -1.83 -13.50
CA ARG A 212 18.00 -1.14 -14.68
C ARG A 212 17.57 0.30 -14.40
N LEU A 213 17.39 0.65 -13.12
CA LEU A 213 17.11 2.04 -12.75
C LEU A 213 18.31 2.94 -13.09
N PRO A 214 18.09 4.21 -13.42
CA PRO A 214 19.19 5.16 -13.60
C PRO A 214 20.06 5.27 -12.35
N GLN A 215 21.35 5.54 -12.55
CA GLN A 215 22.28 5.88 -11.47
C GLN A 215 21.73 7.05 -10.64
N GLY A 216 21.63 6.89 -9.34
CA GLY A 216 21.06 7.90 -8.43
C GLY A 216 19.53 7.91 -8.36
N ALA A 217 18.87 6.89 -8.88
CA ALA A 217 17.43 6.73 -8.70
C ALA A 217 17.05 6.44 -7.25
N ALA A 218 15.82 6.76 -6.87
CA ALA A 218 15.24 6.39 -5.58
C ALA A 218 14.09 5.40 -5.73
N VAL A 219 13.89 4.56 -4.71
CA VAL A 219 12.81 3.55 -4.69
C VAL A 219 11.86 3.83 -3.52
N VAL A 220 10.55 3.73 -3.78
CA VAL A 220 9.49 3.88 -2.78
C VAL A 220 8.66 2.60 -2.78
N CYS A 221 8.64 1.87 -1.66
CA CYS A 221 7.92 0.60 -1.52
C CYS A 221 6.73 0.78 -0.58
N VAL A 222 5.51 0.73 -1.14
CA VAL A 222 4.26 1.02 -0.41
C VAL A 222 3.18 -0.04 -0.62
N SER A 223 3.53 -1.18 -1.23
CA SER A 223 2.56 -2.24 -1.51
C SER A 223 2.71 -3.45 -0.58
N ARG A 224 3.66 -4.31 -0.86
CA ARG A 224 4.00 -5.52 -0.07
C ARG A 224 5.50 -5.73 -0.06
N GLY A 225 6.08 -6.00 1.09
CA GLY A 225 7.52 -6.18 1.26
C GLY A 225 8.09 -7.33 0.42
N ALA A 226 7.39 -8.45 0.34
CA ALA A 226 7.82 -9.61 -0.45
C ALA A 226 8.00 -9.34 -1.96
N VAL A 227 7.50 -8.21 -2.48
CA VAL A 227 7.73 -7.79 -3.88
C VAL A 227 9.14 -7.25 -4.11
N THR A 228 9.83 -6.84 -3.05
CA THR A 228 11.18 -6.27 -3.11
C THR A 228 12.19 -7.20 -2.43
N ASP A 229 13.26 -7.53 -3.14
CA ASP A 229 14.43 -8.18 -2.53
C ASP A 229 15.19 -7.16 -1.69
N GLU A 230 15.02 -7.22 -0.36
CA GLU A 230 15.62 -6.27 0.58
C GLU A 230 17.15 -6.33 0.59
N ASN A 231 17.74 -7.52 0.36
CA ASN A 231 19.19 -7.66 0.27
C ASN A 231 19.72 -6.99 -0.99
N ALA A 232 19.08 -7.20 -2.13
CA ALA A 232 19.43 -6.54 -3.37
C ALA A 232 19.26 -5.01 -3.29
N LEU A 233 18.22 -4.54 -2.60
CA LEU A 233 18.01 -3.12 -2.34
C LEU A 233 19.17 -2.53 -1.52
N LEU A 234 19.56 -3.17 -0.41
CA LEU A 234 20.67 -2.76 0.43
C LEU A 234 21.98 -2.70 -0.36
N GLU A 235 22.29 -3.71 -1.17
CA GLU A 235 23.50 -3.71 -2.01
C GLU A 235 23.53 -2.52 -2.99
N HIS A 236 22.40 -2.19 -3.63
CA HIS A 236 22.34 -1.04 -4.55
C HIS A 236 22.38 0.32 -3.83
N LEU A 237 21.96 0.38 -2.57
CA LEU A 237 22.13 1.55 -1.72
C LEU A 237 23.59 1.72 -1.28
N ASP A 238 24.23 0.61 -0.84
CA ASP A 238 25.62 0.60 -0.35
C ASP A 238 26.62 0.97 -1.47
N ASN A 239 26.46 0.38 -2.64
CA ASN A 239 27.35 0.67 -3.80
C ASN A 239 27.06 2.02 -4.46
N GLY A 240 26.03 2.75 -4.01
CA GLY A 240 25.66 4.07 -4.49
C GLY A 240 24.94 4.09 -5.84
N HIS A 241 24.51 2.94 -6.38
CA HIS A 241 23.68 2.90 -7.57
C HIS A 241 22.31 3.55 -7.30
N LEU A 242 21.68 3.20 -6.16
CA LEU A 242 20.50 3.88 -5.68
C LEU A 242 20.88 5.01 -4.71
N ARG A 243 20.19 6.14 -4.85
CA ARG A 243 20.35 7.30 -3.97
C ARG A 243 19.73 7.08 -2.61
N GLY A 244 18.56 6.42 -2.56
CA GLY A 244 17.84 6.20 -1.34
C GLY A 244 16.59 5.35 -1.54
N ALA A 245 15.99 4.94 -0.44
CA ALA A 245 14.73 4.20 -0.43
C ALA A 245 13.79 4.72 0.67
N MET A 246 12.48 4.74 0.37
CA MET A 246 11.41 4.92 1.35
C MET A 246 10.62 3.63 1.43
N MET A 247 10.66 2.98 2.60
CA MET A 247 10.10 1.65 2.82
C MET A 247 8.96 1.73 3.83
N ASP A 248 7.74 1.48 3.37
CA ASP A 248 6.55 1.39 4.24
C ASP A 248 6.17 -0.05 4.54
N VAL A 249 6.70 -1.00 3.76
CA VAL A 249 6.38 -2.43 3.83
C VAL A 249 7.66 -3.27 3.80
N PHE A 250 7.63 -4.44 4.48
CA PHE A 250 8.79 -5.29 4.67
C PHE A 250 8.44 -6.76 4.43
N GLN A 251 9.47 -7.59 4.12
CA GLN A 251 9.29 -9.04 3.95
C GLN A 251 8.75 -9.69 5.21
N GLN A 252 9.19 -9.20 6.38
CA GLN A 252 8.66 -9.59 7.67
C GLN A 252 8.15 -8.36 8.42
N GLU A 253 6.89 -8.39 8.83
CA GLU A 253 6.25 -7.35 9.62
C GLU A 253 5.69 -7.93 10.93
N PRO A 254 6.00 -7.30 12.09
CA PRO A 254 6.85 -6.12 12.30
C PRO A 254 8.29 -6.36 11.89
N LEU A 255 8.95 -5.28 11.38
CA LEU A 255 10.38 -5.32 11.05
C LEU A 255 11.20 -5.61 12.31
N SER A 256 12.08 -6.62 12.26
CA SER A 256 12.94 -6.99 13.39
C SER A 256 13.81 -5.82 13.86
N ASP A 257 13.98 -5.63 15.16
CA ASP A 257 14.78 -4.55 15.76
C ASP A 257 16.25 -4.57 15.30
N THR A 258 16.74 -5.73 14.86
CA THR A 258 18.11 -5.91 14.35
C THR A 258 18.23 -5.76 12.85
N HIS A 259 17.13 -5.46 12.16
CA HIS A 259 17.15 -5.39 10.69
C HIS A 259 17.98 -4.20 10.19
N PRO A 260 18.88 -4.38 9.19
CA PRO A 260 19.78 -3.32 8.74
C PRO A 260 19.07 -2.09 8.16
N LEU A 261 17.87 -2.24 7.63
CA LEU A 261 17.09 -1.10 7.11
C LEU A 261 16.80 -0.02 8.16
N TRP A 262 16.74 -0.35 9.46
CA TRP A 262 16.51 0.65 10.52
C TRP A 262 17.62 1.69 10.62
N SER A 263 18.86 1.27 10.46
CA SER A 263 20.04 2.11 10.66
C SER A 263 20.68 2.59 9.36
N HIS A 264 20.20 2.12 8.19
CA HIS A 264 20.79 2.49 6.92
C HIS A 264 20.55 3.99 6.61
N PRO A 265 21.60 4.81 6.38
CA PRO A 265 21.49 6.27 6.30
C PRO A 265 20.66 6.75 5.10
N LYS A 266 20.53 5.94 4.05
CA LYS A 266 19.77 6.25 2.83
C LYS A 266 18.35 5.67 2.85
N VAL A 267 17.90 5.07 3.97
CA VAL A 267 16.57 4.48 4.08
C VAL A 267 15.70 5.27 5.03
N TRP A 268 14.45 5.47 4.62
CA TRP A 268 13.38 6.00 5.44
C TRP A 268 12.34 4.91 5.67
N VAL A 269 12.09 4.57 6.94
CA VAL A 269 11.16 3.52 7.35
C VAL A 269 9.87 4.14 7.87
N THR A 270 8.71 3.64 7.39
CA THR A 270 7.41 3.86 8.00
C THR A 270 6.72 2.52 8.25
N PRO A 271 5.88 2.38 9.31
CA PRO A 271 5.40 1.08 9.77
C PRO A 271 4.07 0.68 9.10
N HIS A 272 4.05 0.53 7.77
CA HIS A 272 2.90 0.14 6.94
C HIS A 272 1.71 1.10 7.15
N GLN A 273 1.96 2.40 6.97
CA GLN A 273 1.02 3.50 7.20
C GLN A 273 0.79 4.40 5.98
N SER A 274 1.26 3.99 4.80
CA SER A 274 1.14 4.81 3.57
C SER A 274 -0.31 5.07 3.15
N ALA A 275 -1.23 4.14 3.44
CA ALA A 275 -2.65 4.29 3.12
C ALA A 275 -3.53 3.63 4.18
N PRO A 276 -3.71 4.23 5.36
CA PRO A 276 -4.58 3.70 6.39
C PRO A 276 -6.05 3.74 5.95
N THR A 277 -6.80 2.69 6.30
CA THR A 277 -8.24 2.65 6.12
C THR A 277 -8.91 3.72 6.97
N GLN A 278 -9.67 4.60 6.34
CA GLN A 278 -10.41 5.67 7.03
C GLN A 278 -11.81 5.17 7.42
N ILE A 279 -12.24 5.41 8.67
CA ILE A 279 -13.45 4.82 9.24
C ILE A 279 -14.70 5.20 8.44
N GLU A 280 -14.94 6.49 8.20
CA GLU A 280 -16.16 6.94 7.52
C GLU A 280 -16.23 6.46 6.06
N PRO A 281 -15.20 6.64 5.20
CA PRO A 281 -15.20 6.08 3.85
C PRO A 281 -15.35 4.56 3.82
N ALA A 282 -14.70 3.84 4.74
CA ALA A 282 -14.81 2.40 4.82
C ALA A 282 -16.23 1.92 5.17
N LEU A 283 -16.87 2.56 6.15
CA LEU A 283 -18.24 2.21 6.52
C LEU A 283 -19.24 2.53 5.40
N ARG A 284 -19.08 3.64 4.68
CA ARG A 284 -19.89 3.94 3.50
C ARG A 284 -19.73 2.84 2.44
N GLU A 285 -18.51 2.42 2.20
CA GLU A 285 -18.22 1.34 1.24
C GLU A 285 -18.78 -0.01 1.71
N VAL A 286 -18.72 -0.33 3.02
CA VAL A 286 -19.37 -1.52 3.58
C VAL A 286 -20.87 -1.49 3.33
N VAL A 287 -21.55 -0.37 3.58
CA VAL A 287 -22.99 -0.21 3.30
C VAL A 287 -23.29 -0.44 1.82
N ASP A 288 -22.48 0.10 0.93
CA ASP A 288 -22.65 -0.09 -0.52
C ASP A 288 -22.45 -1.56 -0.93
N ILE A 289 -21.42 -2.25 -0.41
CA ILE A 289 -21.21 -3.68 -0.63
C ILE A 289 -22.39 -4.52 -0.16
N LEU A 290 -22.94 -4.21 1.02
CA LEU A 290 -24.11 -4.92 1.56
C LEU A 290 -25.35 -4.73 0.68
N ARG A 291 -25.60 -3.51 0.20
CA ARG A 291 -26.70 -3.21 -0.73
C ARG A 291 -26.53 -3.94 -2.06
N GLU A 292 -25.34 -3.91 -2.67
CA GLU A 292 -25.03 -4.62 -3.90
C GLU A 292 -25.27 -6.13 -3.79
N ARG A 293 -25.10 -6.69 -2.59
CA ARG A 293 -25.30 -8.11 -2.28
C ARG A 293 -26.72 -8.45 -1.79
N ALA A 294 -27.62 -7.47 -1.75
CA ALA A 294 -28.96 -7.59 -1.19
C ALA A 294 -28.99 -8.12 0.26
N LEU A 295 -27.98 -7.78 1.03
CA LEU A 295 -27.86 -8.02 2.47
C LEU A 295 -28.26 -6.72 3.18
N ASN A 296 -29.58 -6.54 3.47
CA ASN A 296 -30.11 -5.34 4.13
C ASN A 296 -30.52 -5.63 5.55
#